data_be300b1260e42f0858c2c866544a28c8
#
_entry.id   be300b1260e42f0858c2c866544a28c8
#
_cell.length_a   1.000
_cell.length_b   1.000
_cell.length_c   1.000
_cell.angle_alpha   90.00
_cell.angle_beta   90.00
_cell.angle_gamma   90.00
#
_symmetry.space_group_name_H-M   'P 1'
#
loop_
_entity.id
_entity.type
_entity.pdbx_description
1 polymer ?
#
loop_
_entity_poly.entity_id
_entity_poly.type
_entity_poly.pdbx_seq_one_letter_code
_entity_poly.pdbx_strand_id
1 'polypeptide(L)'
;EFMKLKKLSAMLLPMAMLVPGTVCHAEETEAAAETTAETTAETAAEDTAAVPKYIFLFIGDGMSYPQVQTTNYYLSAMNDDGDDILTSQSNLNMMNFPVAGSAQTYDSTSFCPDSASTATSISTGHKTYSGTINMDETGTTAYETIAEKLKEQKDYKIGVLTSVNLNHATPAAFYAHQASRSSYYEIGLEMIDSGFDYFAGGALLQPTGSEEDQTDLYELASEAGYTVVKTQAEAEALTADSGKVVVIDEHLADDDAMSYDMDLEEGMWSLADYV
;
A
#
# COMPACT_ATOMS: atom_id res chain seq x y z
N GLU A 1 40.83 -15.54 -34.64
CA GLU A 1 40.40 -14.62 -35.73
C GLU A 1 39.49 -13.58 -35.17
N PHE A 2 40.03 -12.37 -34.93
CA PHE A 2 39.37 -11.23 -34.27
C PHE A 2 38.52 -10.47 -35.27
N MET A 3 37.20 -10.44 -35.08
CA MET A 3 36.32 -9.56 -35.84
C MET A 3 36.13 -8.22 -35.12
N LYS A 4 36.61 -7.15 -35.73
CA LYS A 4 36.54 -5.76 -35.29
C LYS A 4 35.11 -5.25 -35.36
N LEU A 5 34.52 -4.87 -34.20
CA LEU A 5 33.24 -4.15 -34.12
C LEU A 5 33.46 -2.70 -34.52
N LYS A 6 32.86 -2.26 -35.63
CA LYS A 6 32.86 -0.86 -36.05
C LYS A 6 31.84 -0.08 -35.19
N LYS A 7 32.35 0.98 -34.58
CA LYS A 7 31.53 1.99 -33.90
C LYS A 7 30.67 2.72 -34.93
N LEU A 8 29.33 2.62 -34.81
CA LEU A 8 28.37 3.46 -35.53
C LEU A 8 28.05 4.64 -34.62
N SER A 9 28.60 5.82 -34.98
CA SER A 9 28.24 7.09 -34.34
C SER A 9 26.89 7.56 -34.91
N ALA A 10 25.82 7.49 -34.09
CA ALA A 10 24.55 8.12 -34.43
C ALA A 10 24.59 9.60 -34.06
N MET A 11 24.56 10.43 -35.06
CA MET A 11 24.50 11.90 -34.97
C MET A 11 23.03 12.26 -34.68
N LEU A 12 22.71 12.64 -33.45
CA LEU A 12 21.40 13.21 -33.08
C LEU A 12 21.36 14.67 -33.48
N LEU A 13 20.52 14.99 -34.44
CA LEU A 13 20.18 16.36 -34.85
C LEU A 13 19.05 16.86 -33.94
N PRO A 14 19.18 17.96 -33.20
CA PRO A 14 18.06 18.53 -32.47
C PRO A 14 17.17 19.32 -33.41
N MET A 15 15.95 18.84 -33.58
CA MET A 15 14.89 19.56 -34.28
C MET A 15 14.22 20.54 -33.30
N ALA A 16 14.64 21.78 -33.33
CA ALA A 16 13.99 22.86 -32.60
C ALA A 16 12.65 23.20 -33.25
N MET A 17 11.53 22.86 -32.63
CA MET A 17 10.22 23.39 -32.95
C MET A 17 10.06 24.77 -32.30
N LEU A 18 10.08 25.82 -33.11
CA LEU A 18 9.64 27.16 -32.74
C LEU A 18 8.10 27.14 -32.65
N VAL A 19 7.55 27.30 -31.46
CA VAL A 19 6.15 27.66 -31.26
C VAL A 19 6.09 29.18 -31.04
N PRO A 20 5.33 29.94 -31.81
CA PRO A 20 5.17 31.39 -31.59
C PRO A 20 4.28 31.58 -30.35
N GLY A 21 4.87 32.03 -29.26
CA GLY A 21 4.16 32.44 -28.06
C GLY A 21 3.44 33.76 -28.28
N THR A 22 2.13 33.74 -28.10
CA THR A 22 1.32 34.96 -27.98
C THR A 22 1.49 35.47 -26.55
N VAL A 23 2.20 36.60 -26.42
CA VAL A 23 2.32 37.32 -25.14
C VAL A 23 1.06 38.12 -24.93
N CYS A 24 0.22 37.72 -23.96
CA CYS A 24 -0.82 38.60 -23.45
C CYS A 24 -0.20 39.57 -22.43
N HIS A 25 -0.13 40.85 -22.79
CA HIS A 25 0.10 41.95 -21.86
C HIS A 25 -1.21 42.18 -21.08
N ALA A 26 -1.17 42.05 -19.77
CA ALA A 26 -2.20 42.58 -18.89
C ALA A 26 -1.75 43.95 -18.41
N GLU A 27 -2.48 44.98 -18.78
CA GLU A 27 -2.34 46.34 -18.23
C GLU A 27 -2.94 46.37 -16.83
N GLU A 28 -2.15 46.82 -15.86
CA GLU A 28 -2.60 47.18 -14.51
C GLU A 28 -3.46 48.45 -14.63
N THR A 29 -4.73 48.37 -14.25
CA THR A 29 -5.55 49.53 -13.88
C THR A 29 -5.94 49.40 -12.40
N GLU A 30 -5.31 50.25 -11.58
CA GLU A 30 -5.78 50.56 -10.25
C GLU A 30 -7.14 51.20 -10.33
N ALA A 31 -8.15 50.61 -9.69
CA ALA A 31 -9.36 51.28 -9.30
C ALA A 31 -9.74 50.87 -7.88
N ALA A 32 -9.48 51.76 -6.95
CA ALA A 32 -9.99 51.68 -5.61
C ALA A 32 -11.53 51.74 -5.62
N ALA A 33 -12.18 50.69 -5.09
CA ALA A 33 -13.56 50.72 -4.70
C ALA A 33 -13.70 50.15 -3.29
N GLU A 34 -13.91 51.04 -2.34
CA GLU A 34 -14.44 50.66 -1.02
C GLU A 34 -15.79 50.00 -1.21
N THR A 35 -15.90 48.74 -0.82
CA THR A 35 -17.17 48.07 -0.67
C THR A 35 -17.26 47.52 0.76
N THR A 36 -18.17 48.13 1.52
CA THR A 36 -18.61 47.70 2.83
C THR A 36 -19.01 46.22 2.79
N ALA A 37 -18.27 45.41 3.52
CA ALA A 37 -18.61 44.00 3.72
C ALA A 37 -19.79 43.90 4.69
N GLU A 38 -20.97 43.62 4.19
CA GLU A 38 -22.05 43.03 4.98
C GLU A 38 -21.64 41.57 5.28
N THR A 39 -21.36 41.29 6.53
CA THR A 39 -21.14 39.94 7.04
C THR A 39 -22.47 39.21 7.07
N THR A 40 -22.81 38.52 6.01
CA THR A 40 -23.79 37.47 6.06
C THR A 40 -23.11 36.27 6.71
N ALA A 41 -23.51 35.96 7.93
CA ALA A 41 -23.18 34.72 8.58
C ALA A 41 -23.85 33.60 7.78
N GLU A 42 -23.10 33.01 6.86
CA GLU A 42 -23.43 31.77 6.21
C GLU A 42 -23.32 30.68 7.28
N THR A 43 -24.48 30.27 7.82
CA THR A 43 -24.58 29.04 8.61
C THR A 43 -24.06 27.93 7.73
N ALA A 44 -22.83 27.47 7.98
CA ALA A 44 -22.31 26.24 7.41
C ALA A 44 -23.33 25.15 7.79
N ALA A 45 -24.12 24.71 6.83
CA ALA A 45 -24.80 23.45 6.94
C ALA A 45 -23.69 22.41 7.14
N GLU A 46 -23.67 21.80 8.33
CA GLU A 46 -22.86 20.59 8.53
C GLU A 46 -23.31 19.59 7.46
N ASP A 47 -22.49 19.45 6.43
CA ASP A 47 -22.64 18.39 5.45
C ASP A 47 -22.40 17.09 6.22
N THR A 48 -23.48 16.49 6.71
CA THR A 48 -23.47 15.16 7.31
C THR A 48 -23.31 14.14 6.18
N ALA A 49 -22.20 14.20 5.47
CA ALA A 49 -21.80 13.15 4.58
C ALA A 49 -21.80 11.85 5.39
N ALA A 50 -22.60 10.89 4.95
CA ALA A 50 -22.72 9.61 5.65
C ALA A 50 -21.32 9.00 5.75
N VAL A 51 -20.83 8.81 6.99
CA VAL A 51 -19.53 8.16 7.24
C VAL A 51 -19.62 6.72 6.70
N PRO A 52 -18.72 6.29 5.83
CA PRO A 52 -18.76 4.94 5.29
C PRO A 52 -18.64 3.92 6.42
N LYS A 53 -19.49 2.89 6.39
CA LYS A 53 -19.45 1.83 7.40
C LYS A 53 -18.24 0.90 7.22
N TYR A 54 -17.84 0.69 5.99
CA TYR A 54 -16.70 -0.16 5.63
C TYR A 54 -15.81 0.59 4.65
N ILE A 55 -14.51 0.46 4.83
CA ILE A 55 -13.47 1.01 3.96
C ILE A 55 -12.51 -0.12 3.62
N PHE A 56 -12.32 -0.40 2.33
CA PHE A 56 -11.36 -1.39 1.84
C PHE A 56 -10.31 -0.67 0.99
N LEU A 57 -9.06 -0.82 1.36
CA LEU A 57 -7.91 -0.33 0.62
C LEU A 57 -7.12 -1.53 0.07
N PHE A 58 -7.03 -1.65 -1.26
CA PHE A 58 -6.25 -2.67 -1.93
C PHE A 58 -4.98 -2.04 -2.50
N ILE A 59 -3.83 -2.58 -2.14
CA ILE A 59 -2.52 -2.10 -2.57
C ILE A 59 -1.84 -3.20 -3.39
N GLY A 60 -1.57 -2.91 -4.66
CA GLY A 60 -0.69 -3.73 -5.50
C GLY A 60 0.72 -3.15 -5.44
N ASP A 61 1.59 -3.73 -4.60
CA ASP A 61 2.97 -3.27 -4.45
C ASP A 61 3.77 -3.51 -5.73
N GLY A 62 4.41 -2.44 -6.23
CA GLY A 62 5.09 -2.42 -7.52
C GLY A 62 4.19 -2.63 -8.73
N MET A 63 2.87 -2.73 -8.55
CA MET A 63 1.91 -2.94 -9.62
C MET A 63 1.61 -1.63 -10.35
N SER A 64 1.86 -1.61 -11.65
CA SER A 64 1.62 -0.47 -12.53
C SER A 64 0.77 -0.91 -13.74
N TYR A 65 0.46 0.01 -14.64
CA TYR A 65 -0.32 -0.28 -15.85
C TYR A 65 0.21 -1.47 -16.68
N PRO A 66 1.54 -1.67 -16.85
CA PRO A 66 2.04 -2.85 -17.56
C PRO A 66 1.62 -4.16 -16.91
N GLN A 67 1.69 -4.28 -15.58
CA GLN A 67 1.29 -5.50 -14.85
C GLN A 67 -0.22 -5.76 -15.01
N VAL A 68 -1.03 -4.73 -14.83
CA VAL A 68 -2.49 -4.80 -15.01
C VAL A 68 -2.84 -5.27 -16.44
N GLN A 69 -2.21 -4.67 -17.45
CA GLN A 69 -2.48 -5.00 -18.85
C GLN A 69 -1.97 -6.40 -19.20
N THR A 70 -0.80 -6.80 -18.71
CA THR A 70 -0.26 -8.14 -18.92
C THR A 70 -1.15 -9.19 -18.30
N THR A 71 -1.66 -8.96 -17.10
CA THR A 71 -2.63 -9.87 -16.45
C THR A 71 -3.91 -10.00 -17.25
N ASN A 72 -4.45 -8.90 -17.78
CA ASN A 72 -5.62 -8.96 -18.66
C ASN A 72 -5.37 -9.81 -19.90
N TYR A 73 -4.22 -9.66 -20.55
CA TYR A 73 -3.86 -10.46 -21.70
C TYR A 73 -3.66 -11.94 -21.35
N TYR A 74 -3.01 -12.21 -20.22
CA TYR A 74 -2.81 -13.57 -19.73
C TYR A 74 -4.16 -14.28 -19.48
N LEU A 75 -5.05 -13.64 -18.72
CA LEU A 75 -6.37 -14.20 -18.43
C LEU A 75 -7.22 -14.36 -19.70
N SER A 76 -7.12 -13.44 -20.65
CA SER A 76 -7.80 -13.56 -21.94
C SER A 76 -7.27 -14.76 -22.72
N ALA A 77 -5.94 -14.96 -22.75
CA ALA A 77 -5.33 -16.10 -23.43
C ALA A 77 -5.66 -17.44 -22.75
N MET A 78 -5.76 -17.47 -21.43
CA MET A 78 -6.16 -18.68 -20.68
C MET A 78 -7.62 -19.06 -20.90
N ASN A 79 -8.48 -18.07 -21.14
CA ASN A 79 -9.91 -18.25 -21.37
C ASN A 79 -10.27 -18.35 -22.87
N ASP A 80 -9.25 -18.33 -23.74
CA ASP A 80 -9.45 -18.42 -25.18
C ASP A 80 -9.90 -19.85 -25.57
N ASP A 81 -11.10 -19.95 -26.09
CA ASP A 81 -11.67 -21.19 -26.62
C ASP A 81 -11.37 -21.39 -28.12
N GLY A 82 -10.45 -20.60 -28.67
CA GLY A 82 -9.94 -20.71 -30.06
C GLY A 82 -10.52 -19.69 -31.04
N ASP A 83 -11.34 -18.74 -30.59
CA ASP A 83 -11.91 -17.74 -31.48
C ASP A 83 -11.05 -16.47 -31.45
N ASP A 84 -11.05 -15.46 -30.89
CA ASP A 84 -10.22 -14.28 -31.05
C ASP A 84 -9.78 -13.72 -29.67
N ILE A 85 -8.51 -13.85 -29.35
CA ILE A 85 -7.90 -13.30 -28.13
C ILE A 85 -8.29 -11.83 -27.89
N LEU A 86 -8.52 -11.05 -28.94
CA LEU A 86 -8.89 -9.63 -28.82
C LEU A 86 -10.35 -9.43 -28.42
N THR A 87 -11.21 -10.42 -28.61
CA THR A 87 -12.65 -10.35 -28.26
C THR A 87 -12.95 -10.92 -26.88
N SER A 88 -12.13 -11.81 -26.37
CA SER A 88 -12.26 -12.42 -25.05
C SER A 88 -11.55 -11.62 -23.95
N GLN A 89 -11.68 -10.29 -23.95
CA GLN A 89 -11.02 -9.46 -22.95
C GLN A 89 -11.54 -9.77 -21.54
N SER A 90 -10.66 -10.33 -20.72
CA SER A 90 -10.90 -10.40 -19.28
C SER A 90 -10.82 -8.99 -18.69
N ASN A 91 -11.87 -8.54 -18.03
CA ASN A 91 -11.84 -7.30 -17.30
C ASN A 91 -11.56 -7.59 -15.82
N LEU A 92 -10.37 -7.21 -15.34
CA LEU A 92 -10.09 -7.24 -13.92
C LEU A 92 -11.10 -6.34 -13.17
N ASN A 93 -11.61 -6.81 -12.04
CA ASN A 93 -12.62 -6.08 -11.25
C ASN A 93 -12.20 -4.65 -10.91
N MET A 94 -10.90 -4.44 -10.64
CA MET A 94 -10.35 -3.12 -10.35
C MET A 94 -10.49 -2.12 -11.51
N MET A 95 -10.58 -2.59 -12.75
CA MET A 95 -10.77 -1.73 -13.92
C MET A 95 -12.22 -1.25 -14.10
N ASN A 96 -13.15 -1.81 -13.33
CA ASN A 96 -14.57 -1.46 -13.35
C ASN A 96 -14.98 -0.48 -12.25
N PHE A 97 -14.05 0.03 -11.46
CA PHE A 97 -14.38 1.05 -10.48
C PHE A 97 -14.86 2.33 -11.16
N PRO A 98 -15.87 3.03 -10.58
CA PRO A 98 -16.49 4.19 -11.21
C PRO A 98 -15.59 5.42 -11.26
N VAL A 99 -14.50 5.43 -10.50
CA VAL A 99 -13.54 6.53 -10.41
C VAL A 99 -12.14 5.99 -10.61
N ALA A 100 -11.36 6.67 -11.45
CA ALA A 100 -9.95 6.39 -11.67
C ALA A 100 -9.13 7.66 -11.43
N GLY A 101 -7.91 7.49 -10.96
CA GLY A 101 -6.95 8.57 -10.74
C GLY A 101 -5.53 8.09 -11.03
N SER A 102 -4.59 9.02 -10.95
CA SER A 102 -3.17 8.72 -11.07
C SER A 102 -2.38 9.47 -10.01
N ALA A 103 -1.27 8.90 -9.57
CA ALA A 103 -0.36 9.52 -8.64
C ALA A 103 1.09 9.40 -9.15
N GLN A 104 1.92 10.36 -8.77
CA GLN A 104 3.36 10.27 -8.98
C GLN A 104 3.99 9.56 -7.78
N THR A 105 4.69 8.47 -8.05
CA THR A 105 5.37 7.67 -7.04
C THR A 105 6.84 8.06 -6.97
N TYR A 106 7.19 9.00 -6.13
CA TYR A 106 8.55 9.37 -5.78
C TYR A 106 8.62 9.58 -4.27
N ASP A 107 9.80 9.44 -3.68
CA ASP A 107 10.03 9.78 -2.27
C ASP A 107 11.00 10.98 -2.15
N SER A 108 11.36 11.34 -0.92
CA SER A 108 12.23 12.48 -0.67
C SER A 108 13.68 12.26 -1.12
N THR A 109 14.07 11.04 -1.51
CA THR A 109 15.43 10.69 -1.92
C THR A 109 15.54 10.16 -3.35
N SER A 110 14.45 9.64 -3.93
CA SER A 110 14.50 8.87 -5.17
C SER A 110 13.27 9.07 -6.06
N PHE A 111 13.50 9.10 -7.37
CA PHE A 111 12.43 8.95 -8.38
C PHE A 111 11.91 7.51 -8.48
N CYS A 112 12.69 6.54 -7.99
CA CYS A 112 12.30 5.13 -7.89
C CYS A 112 12.21 4.77 -6.39
N PRO A 113 11.09 5.08 -5.74
CA PRO A 113 10.92 4.88 -4.31
C PRO A 113 10.80 3.39 -3.98
N ASP A 114 10.93 3.07 -2.70
CA ASP A 114 10.67 1.73 -2.17
C ASP A 114 9.25 1.62 -1.57
N SER A 115 8.88 0.41 -1.14
CA SER A 115 7.58 0.14 -0.53
C SER A 115 7.36 0.91 0.77
N ALA A 116 8.42 1.13 1.58
CA ALA A 116 8.31 1.82 2.86
C ALA A 116 7.87 3.27 2.68
N SER A 117 8.59 4.02 1.84
CA SER A 117 8.31 5.44 1.58
C SER A 117 6.99 5.66 0.83
N THR A 118 6.62 4.77 -0.10
CA THR A 118 5.36 4.88 -0.83
C THR A 118 4.16 4.50 0.02
N ALA A 119 4.24 3.44 0.82
CA ALA A 119 3.18 3.07 1.75
C ALA A 119 3.01 4.13 2.84
N THR A 120 4.10 4.74 3.36
CA THR A 120 4.04 5.92 4.22
C THR A 120 3.25 7.06 3.56
N SER A 121 3.49 7.32 2.27
CA SER A 121 2.76 8.38 1.57
C SER A 121 1.26 8.08 1.46
N ILE A 122 0.88 6.81 1.33
CA ILE A 122 -0.53 6.38 1.27
C ILE A 122 -1.18 6.48 2.65
N SER A 123 -0.49 5.99 3.71
CA SER A 123 -1.05 5.88 5.06
C SER A 123 -1.11 7.22 5.81
N THR A 124 -0.16 8.13 5.55
CA THR A 124 0.00 9.38 6.31
C THR A 124 -0.23 10.65 5.49
N GLY A 125 -0.12 10.57 4.17
CA GLY A 125 -0.13 11.74 3.28
C GLY A 125 1.21 12.50 3.22
N HIS A 126 2.27 11.98 3.84
CA HIS A 126 3.59 12.60 3.89
C HIS A 126 4.62 11.86 3.04
N LYS A 127 5.59 12.59 2.49
CA LYS A 127 6.80 12.00 1.89
C LYS A 127 7.86 11.78 2.95
N THR A 128 8.66 10.73 2.77
CA THR A 128 9.82 10.42 3.61
C THR A 128 10.94 9.84 2.76
N TYR A 129 12.03 9.40 3.39
CA TYR A 129 13.15 8.76 2.71
C TYR A 129 12.85 7.30 2.37
N SER A 130 13.50 6.79 1.31
CA SER A 130 13.49 5.35 1.02
C SER A 130 13.90 4.55 2.26
N GLY A 131 13.17 3.48 2.54
CA GLY A 131 13.42 2.61 3.69
C GLY A 131 12.82 3.08 5.00
N THR A 132 12.22 4.27 5.06
CA THR A 132 11.62 4.83 6.29
C THR A 132 10.12 4.59 6.32
N ILE A 133 9.60 4.19 7.47
CA ILE A 133 8.18 3.90 7.72
C ILE A 133 7.61 4.96 8.67
N ASN A 134 6.66 5.76 8.20
CA ASN A 134 5.87 6.74 8.95
C ASN A 134 6.67 7.68 9.87
N MET A 135 7.90 7.97 9.50
CA MET A 135 8.75 8.95 10.18
C MET A 135 9.10 10.07 9.23
N ASP A 136 9.43 11.23 9.79
CA ASP A 136 9.97 12.34 9.03
C ASP A 136 11.37 12.01 8.46
N GLU A 137 11.88 12.89 7.62
CA GLU A 137 13.19 12.74 6.97
C GLU A 137 14.37 12.69 7.97
N THR A 138 14.16 13.10 9.21
CA THR A 138 15.18 13.05 10.28
C THR A 138 15.08 11.74 11.10
N GLY A 139 14.02 10.96 10.92
CA GLY A 139 13.72 9.76 11.71
C GLY A 139 13.39 10.06 13.17
N THR A 140 12.91 11.27 13.47
CA THR A 140 12.65 11.72 14.85
C THR A 140 11.18 12.02 15.13
N THR A 141 10.39 12.30 14.10
CA THR A 141 8.97 12.64 14.24
C THR A 141 8.13 11.59 13.54
N ALA A 142 7.28 10.91 14.29
CA ALA A 142 6.32 9.96 13.75
C ALA A 142 5.14 10.70 13.07
N TYR A 143 4.66 10.14 11.96
CA TYR A 143 3.45 10.57 11.26
C TYR A 143 2.30 9.65 11.60
N GLU A 144 1.27 10.15 12.22
CA GLU A 144 0.05 9.39 12.51
C GLU A 144 -0.62 8.88 11.23
N THR A 145 -0.92 7.60 11.17
CA THR A 145 -1.54 6.98 10.01
C THR A 145 -3.05 7.16 9.96
N ILE A 146 -3.63 6.98 8.76
CA ILE A 146 -5.10 7.02 8.62
C ILE A 146 -5.77 5.87 9.40
N ALA A 147 -5.11 4.71 9.52
CA ALA A 147 -5.65 3.57 10.26
C ALA A 147 -5.74 3.87 11.76
N GLU A 148 -4.69 4.47 12.34
CA GLU A 148 -4.69 4.94 13.73
C GLU A 148 -5.79 5.97 13.97
N LYS A 149 -5.89 6.99 13.10
CA LYS A 149 -6.96 8.01 13.17
C LYS A 149 -8.35 7.42 13.14
N LEU A 150 -8.60 6.46 12.25
CA LEU A 150 -9.90 5.80 12.14
C LEU A 150 -10.22 5.00 13.40
N LYS A 151 -9.23 4.31 13.96
CA LYS A 151 -9.38 3.57 15.21
C LYS A 151 -9.66 4.51 16.38
N GLU A 152 -8.81 5.51 16.59
CA GLU A 152 -8.89 6.40 17.76
C GLU A 152 -10.09 7.36 17.71
N GLN A 153 -10.34 7.95 16.54
CA GLN A 153 -11.33 9.05 16.42
C GLN A 153 -12.72 8.57 16.00
N LYS A 154 -12.82 7.36 15.43
CA LYS A 154 -14.07 6.85 14.83
C LYS A 154 -14.44 5.45 15.30
N ASP A 155 -13.63 4.84 16.16
CA ASP A 155 -13.85 3.48 16.70
C ASP A 155 -14.02 2.41 15.61
N TYR A 156 -13.30 2.57 14.47
CA TYR A 156 -13.27 1.55 13.44
C TYR A 156 -12.49 0.32 13.92
N LYS A 157 -12.95 -0.84 13.52
CA LYS A 157 -12.16 -2.06 13.56
C LYS A 157 -11.18 -2.03 12.40
N ILE A 158 -9.91 -2.33 12.69
CA ILE A 158 -8.82 -2.27 11.70
C ILE A 158 -8.31 -3.69 11.43
N GLY A 159 -8.32 -4.06 10.15
CA GLY A 159 -7.68 -5.28 9.64
C GLY A 159 -6.54 -4.94 8.68
N VAL A 160 -5.42 -5.63 8.81
CA VAL A 160 -4.27 -5.53 7.90
C VAL A 160 -3.98 -6.93 7.37
N LEU A 161 -4.17 -7.10 6.06
CA LEU A 161 -3.94 -8.37 5.37
C LEU A 161 -2.87 -8.17 4.30
N THR A 162 -2.00 -9.14 4.13
CA THR A 162 -0.88 -9.05 3.18
C THR A 162 -0.44 -10.43 2.70
N SER A 163 0.00 -10.52 1.45
CA SER A 163 0.61 -11.74 0.93
C SER A 163 2.08 -11.91 1.30
N VAL A 164 2.71 -10.86 1.85
CA VAL A 164 4.08 -10.91 2.38
C VAL A 164 4.05 -11.04 3.91
N ASN A 165 5.20 -10.92 4.56
CA ASN A 165 5.31 -10.98 6.02
C ASN A 165 4.55 -9.82 6.67
N LEU A 166 3.88 -10.08 7.79
CA LEU A 166 3.06 -9.07 8.46
C LEU A 166 3.86 -7.83 8.90
N ASN A 167 5.12 -7.98 9.26
CA ASN A 167 6.02 -6.90 9.62
C ASN A 167 6.91 -6.38 8.45
N HIS A 168 6.55 -6.72 7.21
CA HIS A 168 7.15 -6.11 6.03
C HIS A 168 6.68 -4.65 5.86
N ALA A 169 7.42 -3.86 5.09
CA ALA A 169 7.24 -2.40 5.02
C ALA A 169 5.83 -1.93 4.62
N THR A 170 5.18 -2.58 3.65
CA THR A 170 3.88 -2.16 3.14
C THR A 170 2.75 -2.31 4.18
N PRO A 171 2.54 -3.47 4.82
CA PRO A 171 1.59 -3.56 5.92
C PRO A 171 2.02 -2.73 7.14
N ALA A 172 3.33 -2.70 7.47
CA ALA A 172 3.86 -1.95 8.59
C ALA A 172 3.55 -0.44 8.53
N ALA A 173 3.48 0.13 7.34
CA ALA A 173 3.16 1.54 7.15
C ALA A 173 1.73 1.94 7.59
N PHE A 174 0.91 1.02 8.07
CA PHE A 174 -0.40 1.33 8.64
C PHE A 174 -0.43 1.32 10.17
N TYR A 175 0.66 0.82 10.82
CA TYR A 175 0.69 0.66 12.28
C TYR A 175 2.06 0.92 12.95
N ALA A 176 3.15 1.04 12.18
CA ALA A 176 4.49 1.17 12.73
C ALA A 176 5.19 2.46 12.29
N HIS A 177 6.18 2.91 13.09
CA HIS A 177 6.92 4.16 12.94
C HIS A 177 8.41 3.92 13.13
N GLN A 178 9.08 3.44 12.08
CA GLN A 178 10.48 3.06 12.13
C GLN A 178 11.33 3.83 11.12
N ALA A 179 12.50 4.29 11.56
CA ALA A 179 13.47 4.91 10.67
C ALA A 179 14.04 3.93 9.61
N SER A 180 13.88 2.64 9.83
CA SER A 180 14.31 1.58 8.92
C SER A 180 13.26 0.48 8.78
N ARG A 181 12.92 0.14 7.55
CA ARG A 181 12.06 -1.00 7.21
C ARG A 181 12.65 -2.36 7.61
N SER A 182 13.94 -2.41 7.92
CA SER A 182 14.63 -3.63 8.35
C SER A 182 14.61 -3.82 9.88
N SER A 183 13.99 -2.92 10.63
CA SER A 183 13.74 -3.05 12.07
C SER A 183 12.58 -4.01 12.33
N TYR A 184 12.68 -5.25 11.83
CA TYR A 184 11.53 -6.19 11.81
C TYR A 184 10.98 -6.51 13.19
N TYR A 185 11.85 -6.66 14.18
CA TYR A 185 11.41 -6.97 15.55
C TYR A 185 10.65 -5.79 16.15
N GLU A 186 11.18 -4.57 16.03
CA GLU A 186 10.56 -3.34 16.50
C GLU A 186 9.21 -3.09 15.80
N ILE A 187 9.15 -3.32 14.47
CA ILE A 187 7.89 -3.26 13.72
C ILE A 187 6.88 -4.27 14.26
N GLY A 188 7.33 -5.48 14.61
CA GLY A 188 6.46 -6.49 15.22
C GLY A 188 5.94 -6.09 16.60
N LEU A 189 6.77 -5.43 17.41
CA LEU A 189 6.32 -4.85 18.69
C LEU A 189 5.24 -3.79 18.48
N GLU A 190 5.44 -2.88 17.53
CA GLU A 190 4.46 -1.84 17.21
C GLU A 190 3.17 -2.42 16.60
N MET A 191 3.24 -3.54 15.84
CA MET A 191 2.08 -4.29 15.40
C MET A 191 1.20 -4.71 16.59
N ILE A 192 1.84 -5.26 17.62
CA ILE A 192 1.15 -5.73 18.85
C ILE A 192 0.56 -4.53 19.60
N ASP A 193 1.35 -3.46 19.76
CA ASP A 193 0.96 -2.25 20.50
C ASP A 193 -0.14 -1.44 19.77
N SER A 194 -0.27 -1.55 18.45
CA SER A 194 -1.33 -0.90 17.67
C SER A 194 -2.72 -1.27 18.16
N GLY A 195 -2.85 -2.47 18.73
CA GLY A 195 -4.12 -3.01 19.18
C GLY A 195 -5.14 -3.15 18.05
N PHE A 196 -4.72 -3.21 16.78
CA PHE A 196 -5.60 -3.45 15.64
C PHE A 196 -6.29 -4.81 15.78
N ASP A 197 -7.40 -4.98 15.11
CA ASP A 197 -8.31 -6.08 15.43
C ASP A 197 -8.00 -7.37 14.68
N TYR A 198 -7.42 -7.27 13.48
CA TYR A 198 -7.15 -8.44 12.65
C TYR A 198 -5.88 -8.27 11.82
N PHE A 199 -4.98 -9.23 11.91
CA PHE A 199 -3.82 -9.35 11.04
C PHE A 199 -3.84 -10.72 10.37
N ALA A 200 -3.59 -10.79 9.05
CA ALA A 200 -3.49 -12.06 8.34
C ALA A 200 -2.46 -12.00 7.21
N GLY A 201 -1.69 -13.05 7.04
CA GLY A 201 -0.70 -13.12 5.96
C GLY A 201 0.49 -14.03 6.23
N GLY A 202 1.65 -13.67 5.67
CA GLY A 202 2.91 -14.35 5.91
C GLY A 202 3.40 -14.20 7.35
N ALA A 203 4.33 -15.07 7.77
CA ALA A 203 4.89 -15.06 9.11
C ALA A 203 5.69 -13.79 9.41
N LEU A 204 5.88 -13.50 10.68
CA LEU A 204 6.75 -12.41 11.12
C LEU A 204 8.21 -12.73 10.83
N LEU A 205 8.91 -11.78 10.21
CA LEU A 205 10.36 -11.84 10.05
C LEU A 205 11.04 -11.56 11.40
N GLN A 206 12.12 -12.28 11.68
CA GLN A 206 12.92 -12.13 12.89
C GLN A 206 12.06 -12.07 14.19
N PRO A 207 11.15 -13.04 14.43
CA PRO A 207 10.22 -12.97 15.55
C PRO A 207 10.89 -12.97 16.92
N THR A 208 12.16 -13.41 17.01
CA THR A 208 12.98 -13.39 18.22
C THR A 208 14.17 -12.41 18.12
N GLY A 209 14.07 -11.41 17.21
CA GLY A 209 15.15 -10.46 16.93
C GLY A 209 16.21 -11.00 15.97
N SER A 210 17.08 -10.13 15.47
CA SER A 210 18.16 -10.51 14.51
C SER A 210 19.22 -11.44 15.09
N GLU A 211 19.42 -11.41 16.40
CA GLU A 211 20.37 -12.28 17.13
C GLU A 211 19.66 -13.47 17.80
N GLU A 212 18.36 -13.63 17.59
CA GLU A 212 17.52 -14.69 18.17
C GLU A 212 17.54 -14.70 19.72
N ASP A 213 17.71 -13.55 20.33
CA ASP A 213 17.85 -13.39 21.79
C ASP A 213 16.71 -12.60 22.45
N GLN A 214 15.71 -12.20 21.67
CA GLN A 214 14.53 -11.48 22.14
C GLN A 214 13.37 -12.44 22.43
N THR A 215 12.39 -11.99 23.21
CA THR A 215 11.15 -12.73 23.43
C THR A 215 10.40 -12.89 22.11
N ASP A 216 9.84 -14.07 21.86
CA ASP A 216 9.10 -14.35 20.63
C ASP A 216 7.88 -13.41 20.49
N LEU A 217 7.76 -12.74 19.34
CA LEU A 217 6.67 -11.82 19.06
C LEU A 217 5.30 -12.49 19.12
N TYR A 218 5.18 -13.78 18.80
CA TYR A 218 3.91 -14.51 18.92
C TYR A 218 3.52 -14.77 20.39
N GLU A 219 4.50 -14.96 21.26
CA GLU A 219 4.26 -15.03 22.71
C GLU A 219 3.78 -13.67 23.21
N LEU A 220 4.48 -12.59 22.84
CA LEU A 220 4.10 -11.22 23.20
C LEU A 220 2.71 -10.84 22.68
N ALA A 221 2.38 -11.22 21.44
CA ALA A 221 1.04 -11.01 20.88
C ALA A 221 -0.04 -11.71 21.72
N SER A 222 0.24 -12.96 22.11
CA SER A 222 -0.69 -13.73 22.94
C SER A 222 -0.86 -13.09 24.34
N GLU A 223 0.22 -12.62 24.94
CA GLU A 223 0.19 -11.88 26.23
C GLU A 223 -0.58 -10.55 26.11
N ALA A 224 -0.51 -9.88 24.94
CA ALA A 224 -1.27 -8.67 24.65
C ALA A 224 -2.75 -8.93 24.29
N GLY A 225 -3.18 -10.19 24.36
CA GLY A 225 -4.57 -10.60 24.17
C GLY A 225 -4.96 -10.87 22.72
N TYR A 226 -4.00 -11.10 21.83
CA TYR A 226 -4.28 -11.64 20.50
C TYR A 226 -4.46 -13.16 20.55
N THR A 227 -5.42 -13.66 19.78
CA THR A 227 -5.49 -15.07 19.42
C THR A 227 -4.56 -15.29 18.22
N VAL A 228 -3.48 -16.02 18.42
CA VAL A 228 -2.53 -16.36 17.35
C VAL A 228 -2.94 -17.69 16.73
N VAL A 229 -3.17 -17.70 15.42
CA VAL A 229 -3.67 -18.83 14.63
C VAL A 229 -2.66 -19.13 13.54
N LYS A 230 -2.31 -20.41 13.37
CA LYS A 230 -1.30 -20.86 12.40
C LYS A 230 -1.78 -22.04 11.53
N THR A 231 -3.06 -22.38 11.60
CA THR A 231 -3.66 -23.41 10.76
C THR A 231 -4.98 -22.93 10.18
N GLN A 232 -5.32 -23.42 8.99
CA GLN A 232 -6.59 -23.11 8.35
C GLN A 232 -7.78 -23.55 9.21
N ALA A 233 -7.68 -24.71 9.87
CA ALA A 233 -8.74 -25.22 10.74
C ALA A 233 -9.01 -24.32 11.95
N GLU A 234 -7.97 -23.69 12.50
CA GLU A 234 -8.11 -22.70 13.58
C GLU A 234 -8.70 -21.38 13.03
N ALA A 235 -8.26 -20.97 11.83
CA ALA A 235 -8.80 -19.78 11.17
C ALA A 235 -10.30 -19.92 10.85
N GLU A 236 -10.74 -21.08 10.35
CA GLU A 236 -12.16 -21.39 10.13
C GLU A 236 -13.01 -21.37 11.41
N ALA A 237 -12.39 -21.63 12.55
CA ALA A 237 -13.07 -21.61 13.85
C ALA A 237 -13.22 -20.21 14.44
N LEU A 238 -12.63 -19.17 13.84
CA LEU A 238 -12.74 -17.79 14.30
C LEU A 238 -14.18 -17.27 14.13
N THR A 239 -14.58 -16.43 15.07
CA THR A 239 -15.90 -15.78 15.08
C THR A 239 -15.77 -14.31 15.42
N ALA A 240 -16.84 -13.56 15.29
CA ALA A 240 -16.89 -12.16 15.70
C ALA A 240 -16.52 -11.92 17.18
N ASP A 241 -16.60 -12.96 18.02
CA ASP A 241 -16.29 -12.92 19.45
C ASP A 241 -14.83 -13.32 19.75
N SER A 242 -14.03 -13.66 18.74
CA SER A 242 -12.63 -14.10 18.92
C SER A 242 -11.68 -12.98 19.38
N GLY A 243 -12.16 -11.73 19.40
CA GLY A 243 -11.36 -10.58 19.83
C GLY A 243 -10.32 -10.16 18.77
N LYS A 244 -9.13 -9.78 19.24
CA LYS A 244 -8.01 -9.45 18.36
C LYS A 244 -7.32 -10.73 17.88
N VAL A 245 -6.98 -10.80 16.61
CA VAL A 245 -6.47 -12.03 15.98
C VAL A 245 -5.25 -11.75 15.12
N VAL A 246 -4.27 -12.65 15.18
CA VAL A 246 -3.15 -12.74 14.21
C VAL A 246 -3.21 -14.11 13.56
N VAL A 247 -3.44 -14.14 12.25
CA VAL A 247 -3.49 -15.36 11.44
C VAL A 247 -2.26 -15.43 10.56
N ILE A 248 -1.48 -16.49 10.71
CA ILE A 248 -0.35 -16.78 9.83
C ILE A 248 -0.75 -17.90 8.89
N ASP A 249 -0.43 -17.77 7.60
CA ASP A 249 -0.69 -18.80 6.60
C ASP A 249 -0.04 -20.14 7.03
N GLU A 250 -0.81 -21.22 6.91
CA GLU A 250 -0.32 -22.57 7.20
C GLU A 250 0.75 -23.03 6.19
N HIS A 251 0.66 -22.56 4.95
CA HIS A 251 1.49 -22.97 3.81
C HIS A 251 2.37 -21.83 3.31
N LEU A 252 3.44 -21.55 4.03
CA LEU A 252 4.38 -20.48 3.67
C LEU A 252 5.30 -20.89 2.52
N ALA A 253 5.55 -19.96 1.61
CA ALA A 253 6.55 -20.05 0.55
C ALA A 253 7.92 -19.54 1.02
N ASP A 254 8.80 -19.22 0.07
CA ASP A 254 10.12 -18.64 0.36
C ASP A 254 9.99 -17.34 1.18
N ASP A 255 10.97 -17.14 2.07
CA ASP A 255 11.01 -16.00 3.01
C ASP A 255 9.77 -15.89 3.91
N ASP A 256 9.12 -17.01 4.22
CA ASP A 256 7.94 -17.08 5.08
C ASP A 256 6.75 -16.20 4.61
N ALA A 257 6.69 -15.88 3.33
CA ALA A 257 5.57 -15.20 2.69
C ALA A 257 4.50 -16.22 2.24
N MET A 258 3.31 -15.73 1.88
CA MET A 258 2.27 -16.55 1.25
C MET A 258 2.68 -16.96 -0.16
N SER A 259 2.22 -18.12 -0.59
CA SER A 259 2.38 -18.58 -1.98
C SER A 259 1.66 -17.66 -2.96
N TYR A 260 2.20 -17.57 -4.21
CA TYR A 260 1.48 -16.90 -5.29
C TYR A 260 0.23 -17.69 -5.67
N ASP A 261 -0.84 -17.00 -6.08
CA ASP A 261 -2.08 -17.66 -6.55
C ASP A 261 -1.84 -18.69 -7.67
N MET A 262 -0.81 -18.46 -8.50
CA MET A 262 -0.44 -19.40 -9.59
C MET A 262 0.24 -20.67 -9.09
N ASP A 263 0.78 -20.67 -7.89
CA ASP A 263 1.55 -21.74 -7.26
C ASP A 263 0.76 -22.42 -6.13
N LEU A 264 -0.50 -22.03 -5.92
CA LEU A 264 -1.37 -22.67 -4.93
C LEU A 264 -1.68 -24.11 -5.30
N GLU A 265 -1.45 -25.01 -4.36
CA GLU A 265 -1.84 -26.41 -4.45
C GLU A 265 -3.24 -26.63 -3.85
N GLU A 266 -3.83 -27.80 -4.10
CA GLU A 266 -5.14 -28.15 -3.53
C GLU A 266 -5.11 -28.12 -1.98
N GLY A 267 -5.97 -27.29 -1.40
CA GLY A 267 -6.08 -27.09 0.04
C GLY A 267 -5.30 -25.89 0.61
N MET A 268 -4.47 -25.23 -0.19
CA MET A 268 -3.85 -23.96 0.22
C MET A 268 -4.84 -22.79 0.09
N TRP A 269 -4.73 -21.84 0.98
CA TRP A 269 -5.53 -20.63 0.96
C TRP A 269 -4.83 -19.49 0.20
N SER A 270 -5.62 -18.75 -0.56
CA SER A 270 -5.23 -17.47 -1.11
C SER A 270 -5.42 -16.35 -0.09
N LEU A 271 -4.88 -15.16 -0.37
CA LEU A 271 -5.14 -13.99 0.48
C LEU A 271 -6.66 -13.69 0.59
N ALA A 272 -7.44 -14.01 -0.44
CA ALA A 272 -8.89 -13.79 -0.42
C ALA A 272 -9.63 -14.69 0.60
N ASP A 273 -9.09 -15.87 0.91
CA ASP A 273 -9.70 -16.78 1.87
C ASP A 273 -9.55 -16.29 3.32
N TYR A 274 -8.62 -15.36 3.58
CA TYR A 274 -8.42 -14.70 4.86
C TYR A 274 -9.28 -13.44 5.06
N VAL A 275 -10.04 -13.00 4.05
CA VAL A 275 -10.92 -11.82 4.12
C VAL A 275 -12.32 -12.18 4.61
#